data_d3373e3ce55113f48df52b2e51d34f1a
#
_entry.id   d3373e3ce55113f48df52b2e51d34f1a
#
_cell.length_a   1.000
_cell.length_b   1.000
_cell.length_c   1.000
_cell.angle_alpha   90.00
_cell.angle_beta   90.00
_cell.angle_gamma   90.00
#
_symmetry.space_group_name_H-M   'P 1'
#
loop_
_entity.id
_entity.type
_entity.pdbx_description
1 polymer ?
#
loop_
_entity_poly.entity_id
_entity_poly.type
_entity_poly.pdbx_seq_one_letter_code
_entity_poly.pdbx_strand_id
1 'polypeptide(L)'
;MPALFGGLLAVLLVGAQALPAHADTVRDMQYWLGDYGFTTAWETTKGAGVTVAVIDTGIADGPPELNGAVAGGIDVSGLGSSDGRKPVGAEGSEHGTLVASMIAGRGRAGGAGVIGVAPEARLLSVSVGFGSDGSAIVPWDDQIATAVRWAVDNGADVINMSLTRNSLDWPESWDDAFLYAFEHDVVVVAAAGNRASGTVEVGAPATIPGVLTVAGVDRSGSASFDASSQGITIAVAAPSEQLVGVTPAGSYVQWAGTSGAAPIVSGLVALVRSAWPELSAADAIERVTATAKQVGDSAQSPIYGAGLIDAADAVTASVGPAATTPQEQLSDWITLYRRAEQAPDPDQGSVQPPPTQDPLPPAIPQGEAVEVRANPFLPTPDTLLYGSLPLALLLGTGTLVWLGVIGATRHFKRVLRR
;
A
#
# COMPACT_ATOMS: atom_id res chain seq x y z
N MET A 1 -57.34 -29.52 -14.19
CA MET A 1 -56.56 -28.28 -14.27
C MET A 1 -55.31 -28.32 -13.38
N PRO A 2 -54.37 -29.29 -13.53
CA PRO A 2 -53.08 -29.24 -12.77
C PRO A 2 -51.87 -28.85 -13.64
N ALA A 3 -52.02 -28.56 -14.93
CA ALA A 3 -50.86 -28.31 -15.80
C ALA A 3 -50.36 -26.87 -15.86
N LEU A 4 -51.07 -25.90 -15.28
CA LEU A 4 -50.70 -24.46 -15.27
C LEU A 4 -49.84 -24.00 -14.08
N PHE A 5 -49.78 -24.81 -13.02
CA PHE A 5 -48.95 -24.50 -11.84
C PHE A 5 -47.48 -24.95 -11.97
N GLY A 6 -47.20 -25.95 -12.80
CA GLY A 6 -45.86 -26.44 -13.03
C GLY A 6 -44.97 -25.52 -13.89
N GLY A 7 -45.60 -24.75 -14.78
CA GLY A 7 -44.89 -23.84 -15.69
C GLY A 7 -44.38 -22.56 -15.00
N LEU A 8 -45.06 -22.07 -13.95
CA LEU A 8 -44.67 -20.86 -13.26
C LEU A 8 -43.50 -21.06 -12.26
N LEU A 9 -43.38 -22.29 -11.72
CA LEU A 9 -42.27 -22.63 -10.82
C LEU A 9 -40.96 -22.88 -11.59
N ALA A 10 -41.06 -23.40 -12.82
CA ALA A 10 -39.89 -23.64 -13.69
C ALA A 10 -39.30 -22.34 -14.21
N VAL A 11 -40.12 -21.30 -14.47
CA VAL A 11 -39.66 -19.99 -14.94
C VAL A 11 -38.98 -19.20 -13.77
N LEU A 12 -39.39 -19.44 -12.53
CA LEU A 12 -38.73 -18.82 -11.35
C LEU A 12 -37.37 -19.45 -11.00
N LEU A 13 -37.13 -20.70 -11.38
CA LEU A 13 -35.85 -21.40 -11.13
C LEU A 13 -34.79 -21.12 -12.21
N VAL A 14 -35.16 -20.71 -13.40
CA VAL A 14 -34.21 -20.34 -14.48
C VAL A 14 -33.68 -18.89 -14.31
N GLY A 15 -34.34 -18.06 -13.49
CA GLY A 15 -33.92 -16.67 -13.19
C GLY A 15 -32.79 -16.54 -12.17
N ALA A 16 -32.39 -17.62 -11.48
CA ALA A 16 -31.28 -17.60 -10.54
C ALA A 16 -29.95 -18.02 -11.19
N GLN A 17 -29.68 -17.55 -12.40
CA GLN A 17 -28.32 -17.50 -12.91
C GLN A 17 -27.59 -16.47 -12.03
N ALA A 18 -26.61 -16.92 -11.28
CA ALA A 18 -25.71 -16.05 -10.55
C ALA A 18 -25.13 -15.05 -11.55
N LEU A 19 -25.58 -13.80 -11.48
CA LEU A 19 -24.93 -12.72 -12.20
C LEU A 19 -23.46 -12.73 -11.77
N PRO A 20 -22.51 -12.63 -12.72
CA PRO A 20 -21.11 -12.53 -12.34
C PRO A 20 -21.01 -11.40 -11.30
N ALA A 21 -20.37 -11.69 -10.15
CA ALA A 21 -20.06 -10.68 -9.18
C ALA A 21 -19.23 -9.62 -9.92
N HIS A 22 -19.81 -8.44 -10.15
CA HIS A 22 -19.06 -7.34 -10.73
C HIS A 22 -17.95 -7.00 -9.74
N ALA A 23 -16.71 -7.00 -10.25
CA ALA A 23 -15.58 -6.49 -9.51
C ALA A 23 -15.95 -5.09 -8.98
N ASP A 24 -15.60 -4.83 -7.73
CA ASP A 24 -15.79 -3.51 -7.12
C ASP A 24 -14.94 -2.49 -7.89
N THR A 25 -15.52 -1.32 -8.18
CA THR A 25 -14.80 -0.24 -8.88
C THR A 25 -13.46 0.13 -8.22
N VAL A 26 -13.34 -0.03 -6.90
CA VAL A 26 -12.08 0.18 -6.16
C VAL A 26 -11.04 -0.87 -6.54
N ARG A 27 -11.45 -2.14 -6.67
CA ARG A 27 -10.57 -3.21 -7.09
C ARG A 27 -10.10 -3.02 -8.54
N ASP A 28 -10.96 -2.55 -9.42
CA ASP A 28 -10.64 -2.25 -10.83
C ASP A 28 -9.61 -1.10 -10.95
N MET A 29 -9.57 -0.20 -9.96
CA MET A 29 -8.56 0.87 -9.89
C MET A 29 -7.18 0.37 -9.47
N GLN A 30 -7.07 -0.82 -8.86
CA GLN A 30 -5.81 -1.41 -8.43
C GLN A 30 -5.08 -2.10 -9.60
N TYR A 31 -4.82 -1.36 -10.69
CA TYR A 31 -4.22 -1.85 -11.93
C TYR A 31 -2.89 -2.59 -11.72
N TRP A 32 -2.10 -2.13 -10.74
CA TRP A 32 -0.77 -2.71 -10.44
C TRP A 32 -0.82 -4.18 -10.02
N LEU A 33 -1.95 -4.64 -9.50
CA LEU A 33 -2.10 -6.05 -9.10
C LEU A 33 -1.98 -7.00 -10.29
N GLY A 34 -2.57 -6.62 -11.43
CA GLY A 34 -2.46 -7.39 -12.68
C GLY A 34 -1.20 -7.04 -13.47
N ASP A 35 -0.97 -5.74 -13.69
CA ASP A 35 0.06 -5.26 -14.63
C ASP A 35 1.49 -5.58 -14.17
N TYR A 36 1.71 -5.72 -12.85
CA TYR A 36 3.01 -6.04 -12.24
C TYR A 36 3.09 -7.46 -11.65
N GLY A 37 2.18 -8.36 -12.05
CA GLY A 37 2.27 -9.79 -11.77
C GLY A 37 1.89 -10.23 -10.35
N PHE A 38 1.31 -9.37 -9.50
CA PHE A 38 0.93 -9.75 -8.13
C PHE A 38 -0.13 -10.83 -8.09
N THR A 39 -1.13 -10.79 -8.98
CA THR A 39 -2.18 -11.82 -9.06
C THR A 39 -1.60 -13.19 -9.38
N THR A 40 -0.55 -13.26 -10.19
CA THR A 40 0.18 -14.50 -10.49
C THR A 40 1.05 -14.92 -9.30
N ALA A 41 1.76 -13.98 -8.65
CA ALA A 41 2.55 -14.28 -7.44
C ALA A 41 1.69 -14.88 -6.32
N TRP A 42 0.42 -14.49 -6.23
CA TRP A 42 -0.53 -15.02 -5.23
C TRP A 42 -0.92 -16.48 -5.45
N GLU A 43 -0.63 -17.06 -6.60
CA GLU A 43 -0.75 -18.51 -6.79
C GLU A 43 0.27 -19.28 -5.97
N THR A 44 1.40 -18.63 -5.61
CA THR A 44 2.45 -19.21 -4.77
C THR A 44 2.29 -18.78 -3.31
N THR A 45 2.16 -17.48 -3.04
CA THR A 45 2.04 -16.94 -1.68
C THR A 45 1.34 -15.58 -1.67
N LYS A 46 0.76 -15.24 -0.51
CA LYS A 46 0.16 -13.92 -0.22
C LYS A 46 0.87 -13.19 0.91
N GLY A 47 2.10 -13.59 1.24
CA GLY A 47 2.93 -12.96 2.26
C GLY A 47 2.73 -13.51 3.68
N ALA A 48 2.12 -14.70 3.82
CA ALA A 48 1.95 -15.33 5.14
C ALA A 48 3.29 -15.58 5.83
N GLY A 49 3.34 -15.36 7.14
CA GLY A 49 4.54 -15.57 7.96
C GLY A 49 5.48 -14.37 8.03
N VAL A 50 5.31 -13.35 7.16
CA VAL A 50 6.18 -12.16 7.11
C VAL A 50 5.54 -10.98 7.84
N THR A 51 6.37 -10.21 8.53
CA THR A 51 5.98 -9.00 9.28
C THR A 51 6.62 -7.76 8.63
N VAL A 52 5.80 -6.78 8.27
CA VAL A 52 6.24 -5.51 7.69
C VAL A 52 5.98 -4.38 8.69
N ALA A 53 7.03 -3.71 9.14
CA ALA A 53 6.89 -2.48 9.93
C ALA A 53 6.65 -1.29 9.00
N VAL A 54 5.63 -0.51 9.28
CA VAL A 54 5.30 0.74 8.59
C VAL A 54 5.71 1.90 9.50
N ILE A 55 6.86 2.50 9.20
CA ILE A 55 7.34 3.72 9.87
C ILE A 55 6.77 4.91 9.12
N ASP A 56 5.69 5.48 9.68
CA ASP A 56 4.88 6.50 9.03
C ASP A 56 4.05 7.26 10.09
N THR A 57 2.97 7.93 9.72
CA THR A 57 2.07 8.65 10.65
C THR A 57 1.29 7.74 11.61
N GLY A 58 1.39 6.43 11.48
CA GLY A 58 0.62 5.42 12.22
C GLY A 58 -0.52 4.84 11.38
N ILE A 59 -1.02 3.66 11.80
CA ILE A 59 -2.07 2.92 11.10
C ILE A 59 -3.36 2.98 11.92
N ALA A 60 -4.41 3.60 11.40
CA ALA A 60 -5.69 3.73 12.08
C ALA A 60 -6.36 2.37 12.35
N ASP A 61 -7.17 2.31 13.40
CA ASP A 61 -7.92 1.10 13.79
C ASP A 61 -9.31 0.99 13.15
N GLY A 62 -9.70 1.97 12.32
CA GLY A 62 -11.05 2.04 11.75
C GLY A 62 -11.30 1.22 10.48
N PRO A 63 -10.37 1.19 9.51
CA PRO A 63 -10.64 0.61 8.20
C PRO A 63 -10.84 -0.90 8.24
N PRO A 64 -11.97 -1.42 7.72
CA PRO A 64 -12.24 -2.87 7.68
C PRO A 64 -11.17 -3.68 6.93
N GLU A 65 -10.54 -3.09 5.94
CA GLU A 65 -9.47 -3.70 5.14
C GLU A 65 -8.22 -4.04 5.96
N LEU A 66 -8.02 -3.35 7.08
CA LEU A 66 -6.87 -3.57 7.96
C LEU A 66 -7.21 -4.39 9.21
N ASN A 67 -8.46 -4.90 9.31
CA ASN A 67 -8.87 -5.75 10.42
C ASN A 67 -8.00 -7.01 10.49
N GLY A 68 -7.33 -7.19 11.64
CA GLY A 68 -6.44 -8.32 11.90
C GLY A 68 -5.13 -8.31 11.09
N ALA A 69 -4.83 -7.25 10.34
CA ALA A 69 -3.56 -7.09 9.66
C ALA A 69 -2.46 -6.56 10.61
N VAL A 70 -2.80 -5.61 11.49
CA VAL A 70 -1.85 -4.99 12.42
C VAL A 70 -1.69 -5.86 13.67
N ALA A 71 -0.47 -6.33 13.90
CA ALA A 71 -0.12 -7.23 15.00
C ALA A 71 0.41 -6.50 16.25
N GLY A 72 0.88 -5.26 16.10
CA GLY A 72 1.42 -4.44 17.18
C GLY A 72 1.82 -3.06 16.68
N GLY A 73 2.34 -2.24 17.58
CA GLY A 73 2.82 -0.91 17.19
C GLY A 73 3.35 -0.09 18.35
N ILE A 74 3.87 1.08 18.02
CA ILE A 74 4.39 2.09 18.96
C ILE A 74 4.19 3.48 18.38
N ASP A 75 4.07 4.47 19.24
CA ASP A 75 4.27 5.88 18.91
C ASP A 75 5.61 6.34 19.44
N VAL A 76 6.51 6.78 18.56
CA VAL A 76 7.82 7.34 18.93
C VAL A 76 7.85 8.87 18.88
N SER A 77 6.77 9.51 18.43
CA SER A 77 6.65 10.97 18.35
C SER A 77 6.24 11.62 19.69
N GLY A 78 5.57 10.87 20.54
CA GLY A 78 4.93 11.36 21.76
C GLY A 78 3.58 12.04 21.53
N LEU A 79 3.03 12.00 20.30
CA LEU A 79 1.79 12.68 19.92
C LEU A 79 0.61 11.70 19.75
N GLY A 80 0.91 10.42 19.49
CA GLY A 80 -0.08 9.39 19.17
C GLY A 80 -0.52 8.55 20.36
N SER A 81 -0.97 7.34 20.06
CA SER A 81 -1.26 6.32 21.07
C SER A 81 -0.07 5.36 21.22
N SER A 82 0.09 4.77 22.41
CA SER A 82 1.23 3.89 22.72
C SER A 82 1.35 2.68 21.80
N ASP A 83 0.30 2.34 21.06
CA ASP A 83 0.24 1.23 20.09
C ASP A 83 0.37 1.69 18.63
N GLY A 84 0.65 2.98 18.38
CA GLY A 84 0.77 3.54 17.04
C GLY A 84 -0.53 3.54 16.21
N ARG A 85 -1.69 3.25 16.84
CA ARG A 85 -2.99 3.10 16.15
C ARG A 85 -3.79 4.39 16.05
N LYS A 86 -3.30 5.47 16.64
CA LYS A 86 -3.83 6.81 16.46
C LYS A 86 -2.87 7.58 15.56
N PRO A 87 -3.20 7.76 14.27
CA PRO A 87 -2.36 8.52 13.35
C PRO A 87 -2.04 9.92 13.86
N VAL A 88 -0.80 10.37 13.66
CA VAL A 88 -0.29 11.65 14.14
C VAL A 88 -0.13 12.65 13.00
N GLY A 89 -0.25 13.95 13.31
CA GLY A 89 -0.20 15.04 12.36
C GLY A 89 -1.58 15.64 12.06
N ALA A 90 -1.64 16.95 11.82
CA ALA A 90 -2.88 17.65 11.46
C ALA A 90 -3.23 17.44 9.98
N GLU A 91 -2.23 17.60 9.11
CA GLU A 91 -2.33 17.31 7.68
C GLU A 91 -1.54 16.04 7.36
N GLY A 92 -2.06 15.19 6.48
CA GLY A 92 -1.42 13.93 6.08
C GLY A 92 -1.46 12.82 7.13
N SER A 93 -2.20 12.97 8.23
CA SER A 93 -2.32 11.93 9.26
C SER A 93 -2.89 10.61 8.72
N GLU A 94 -3.62 10.62 7.60
CA GLU A 94 -4.09 9.42 6.93
C GLU A 94 -2.99 8.61 6.22
N HIS A 95 -1.81 9.21 5.98
CA HIS A 95 -0.78 8.67 5.09
C HIS A 95 -0.33 7.26 5.48
N GLY A 96 0.00 6.99 6.75
CA GLY A 96 0.39 5.66 7.20
C GLY A 96 -0.69 4.60 7.03
N THR A 97 -1.97 4.99 7.09
CA THR A 97 -3.10 4.09 6.85
C THR A 97 -3.24 3.75 5.36
N LEU A 98 -3.05 4.75 4.46
CA LEU A 98 -3.01 4.54 3.02
C LEU A 98 -1.87 3.57 2.67
N VAL A 99 -0.66 3.84 3.14
CA VAL A 99 0.54 3.01 2.96
C VAL A 99 0.30 1.58 3.43
N ALA A 100 -0.20 1.39 4.64
CA ALA A 100 -0.50 0.08 5.21
C ALA A 100 -1.51 -0.72 4.37
N SER A 101 -2.52 -0.05 3.82
CA SER A 101 -3.52 -0.67 2.96
C SER A 101 -2.95 -1.20 1.64
N MET A 102 -1.91 -0.53 1.11
CA MET A 102 -1.19 -0.97 -0.09
C MET A 102 -0.37 -2.23 0.17
N ILE A 103 0.19 -2.40 1.38
CA ILE A 103 0.98 -3.57 1.75
C ILE A 103 0.08 -4.77 2.03
N ALA A 104 -0.82 -4.65 3.01
CA ALA A 104 -1.53 -5.79 3.59
C ALA A 104 -3.03 -5.55 3.83
N GLY A 105 -3.65 -4.67 3.06
CA GLY A 105 -5.11 -4.57 3.03
C GLY A 105 -5.74 -5.91 2.67
N ARG A 106 -6.76 -6.34 3.42
CA ARG A 106 -7.40 -7.67 3.27
C ARG A 106 -8.66 -7.64 2.41
N GLY A 107 -8.98 -6.45 1.85
CA GLY A 107 -10.24 -6.24 1.13
C GLY A 107 -11.45 -6.31 2.05
N ARG A 108 -12.63 -6.39 1.44
CA ARG A 108 -13.93 -6.58 2.11
C ARG A 108 -14.61 -7.84 1.61
N ALA A 109 -15.67 -8.24 2.28
CA ALA A 109 -16.49 -9.37 1.85
C ALA A 109 -16.96 -9.23 0.40
N GLY A 110 -17.03 -10.34 -0.31
CA GLY A 110 -17.43 -10.35 -1.73
C GLY A 110 -16.34 -9.92 -2.71
N GLY A 111 -15.09 -9.77 -2.27
CA GLY A 111 -13.96 -9.36 -3.12
C GLY A 111 -13.85 -7.85 -3.31
N ALA A 112 -14.63 -7.07 -2.55
CA ALA A 112 -14.63 -5.61 -2.59
C ALA A 112 -13.47 -4.98 -1.81
N GLY A 113 -13.32 -3.66 -1.94
CA GLY A 113 -12.37 -2.84 -1.21
C GLY A 113 -10.91 -3.00 -1.62
N VAL A 114 -10.03 -2.22 -0.99
CA VAL A 114 -8.59 -2.26 -1.27
C VAL A 114 -7.97 -3.56 -0.75
N ILE A 115 -7.23 -4.26 -1.61
CA ILE A 115 -6.37 -5.38 -1.21
C ILE A 115 -4.90 -4.97 -1.35
N GLY A 116 -4.10 -5.24 -0.34
CA GLY A 116 -2.66 -5.04 -0.40
C GLY A 116 -1.98 -6.09 -1.27
N VAL A 117 -0.76 -5.80 -1.68
CA VAL A 117 0.04 -6.72 -2.53
C VAL A 117 0.49 -7.97 -1.77
N ALA A 118 0.57 -7.92 -0.43
CA ALA A 118 0.85 -9.04 0.46
C ALA A 118 -0.25 -9.17 1.54
N PRO A 119 -1.50 -9.56 1.16
CA PRO A 119 -2.66 -9.43 2.03
C PRO A 119 -2.67 -10.40 3.24
N GLU A 120 -1.74 -11.34 3.33
CA GLU A 120 -1.58 -12.24 4.47
C GLU A 120 -0.37 -11.87 5.36
N ALA A 121 0.41 -10.85 4.97
CA ALA A 121 1.45 -10.31 5.82
C ALA A 121 0.87 -9.65 7.08
N ARG A 122 1.69 -9.59 8.13
CA ARG A 122 1.39 -8.86 9.36
C ARG A 122 2.03 -7.48 9.31
N LEU A 123 1.40 -6.50 9.93
CA LEU A 123 1.90 -5.14 10.00
C LEU A 123 2.28 -4.78 11.44
N LEU A 124 3.35 -3.99 11.59
CA LEU A 124 3.65 -3.23 12.79
C LEU A 124 3.45 -1.74 12.49
N SER A 125 2.68 -1.06 13.33
CA SER A 125 2.40 0.36 13.20
C SER A 125 3.40 1.16 14.02
N VAL A 126 4.29 1.89 13.35
CA VAL A 126 5.25 2.76 14.05
C VAL A 126 4.96 4.20 13.68
N SER A 127 4.32 4.96 14.59
CA SER A 127 3.97 6.34 14.32
C SER A 127 5.12 7.29 14.65
N VAL A 128 5.47 8.09 13.64
CA VAL A 128 6.44 9.19 13.69
C VAL A 128 5.73 10.50 13.38
N GLY A 129 6.12 11.57 14.07
CA GLY A 129 5.55 12.90 13.87
C GLY A 129 6.36 13.69 12.84
N PHE A 130 5.73 13.99 11.70
CA PHE A 130 6.27 14.91 10.72
C PHE A 130 5.94 16.34 11.15
N GLY A 131 6.84 16.99 11.91
CA GLY A 131 6.51 18.24 12.54
C GLY A 131 7.08 19.45 11.83
N SER A 132 6.32 20.07 10.92
CA SER A 132 6.57 21.49 10.56
C SER A 132 5.94 22.48 11.56
N ASP A 133 5.10 22.01 12.48
CA ASP A 133 4.36 22.82 13.45
C ASP A 133 5.01 22.88 14.85
N GLY A 134 6.20 22.27 15.01
CA GLY A 134 6.93 22.26 16.30
C GLY A 134 6.23 21.47 17.40
N SER A 135 5.23 20.66 17.08
CA SER A 135 4.45 19.88 18.05
C SER A 135 5.13 18.58 18.45
N ALA A 136 6.09 18.06 17.67
CA ALA A 136 6.82 16.83 18.00
C ALA A 136 7.63 17.01 19.30
N ILE A 137 7.39 16.13 20.28
CA ILE A 137 8.06 16.14 21.57
C ILE A 137 9.48 15.57 21.43
N VAL A 138 9.66 14.64 20.50
CA VAL A 138 10.92 13.95 20.21
C VAL A 138 11.51 14.48 18.90
N PRO A 139 12.80 14.82 18.83
CA PRO A 139 13.43 15.22 17.58
C PRO A 139 13.27 14.17 16.48
N TRP A 140 13.07 14.62 15.24
CA TRP A 140 12.82 13.74 14.09
C TRP A 140 13.88 12.63 13.92
N ASP A 141 15.16 13.00 14.04
CA ASP A 141 16.26 12.07 13.86
C ASP A 141 16.26 10.96 14.92
N ASP A 142 15.90 11.30 16.16
CA ASP A 142 15.78 10.34 17.27
C ASP A 142 14.56 9.44 17.08
N GLN A 143 13.45 9.97 16.53
CA GLN A 143 12.29 9.17 16.21
C GLN A 143 12.63 8.08 15.22
N ILE A 144 13.32 8.40 14.12
CA ILE A 144 13.67 7.42 13.07
C ILE A 144 14.61 6.33 13.61
N ALA A 145 15.67 6.71 14.32
CA ALA A 145 16.59 5.74 14.92
C ALA A 145 15.86 4.80 15.90
N THR A 146 14.96 5.36 16.72
CA THR A 146 14.14 4.58 17.66
C THR A 146 13.16 3.68 16.94
N ALA A 147 12.49 4.18 15.90
CA ALA A 147 11.51 3.44 15.11
C ALA A 147 12.12 2.22 14.42
N VAL A 148 13.29 2.39 13.78
CA VAL A 148 14.01 1.31 13.11
C VAL A 148 14.40 0.23 14.12
N ARG A 149 15.04 0.59 15.24
CA ARG A 149 15.43 -0.38 16.29
C ARG A 149 14.20 -1.12 16.85
N TRP A 150 13.13 -0.38 17.17
CA TRP A 150 11.91 -0.98 17.70
C TRP A 150 11.29 -1.96 16.70
N ALA A 151 11.27 -1.65 15.41
CA ALA A 151 10.75 -2.54 14.38
C ALA A 151 11.51 -3.87 14.34
N VAL A 152 12.85 -3.82 14.40
CA VAL A 152 13.72 -5.00 14.47
C VAL A 152 13.45 -5.82 15.73
N ASP A 153 13.43 -5.18 16.91
CA ASP A 153 13.20 -5.83 18.20
C ASP A 153 11.81 -6.50 18.30
N ASN A 154 10.86 -6.06 17.48
CA ASN A 154 9.50 -6.62 17.42
C ASN A 154 9.28 -7.55 16.23
N GLY A 155 10.38 -8.01 15.59
CA GLY A 155 10.37 -9.07 14.60
C GLY A 155 9.86 -8.63 13.24
N ALA A 156 10.19 -7.41 12.82
CA ALA A 156 9.99 -7.00 11.43
C ALA A 156 10.97 -7.74 10.52
N ASP A 157 10.45 -8.32 9.45
CA ASP A 157 11.25 -8.86 8.34
C ASP A 157 11.54 -7.79 7.29
N VAL A 158 10.62 -6.81 7.19
CA VAL A 158 10.70 -5.69 6.25
C VAL A 158 10.31 -4.41 6.97
N ILE A 159 11.03 -3.33 6.73
CA ILE A 159 10.68 -1.97 7.17
C ILE A 159 10.31 -1.15 5.95
N ASN A 160 9.10 -0.60 5.92
CA ASN A 160 8.66 0.37 4.92
C ASN A 160 8.79 1.78 5.46
N MET A 161 9.48 2.63 4.72
CA MET A 161 9.67 4.06 5.00
C MET A 161 9.17 4.89 3.82
N SER A 162 7.88 5.24 3.84
CA SER A 162 7.27 6.12 2.83
C SER A 162 7.50 7.60 3.16
N LEU A 163 8.73 7.93 3.51
CA LEU A 163 9.18 9.23 3.98
C LEU A 163 10.56 9.58 3.41
N THR A 164 10.89 10.87 3.40
CA THR A 164 12.19 11.35 2.91
C THR A 164 12.58 12.66 3.59
N ARG A 165 13.87 12.89 3.71
CA ARG A 165 14.43 14.21 4.00
C ARG A 165 14.69 14.95 2.67
N ASN A 166 14.73 16.30 2.74
CA ASN A 166 15.23 17.12 1.63
C ASN A 166 16.77 17.25 1.67
N SER A 167 17.46 16.17 2.05
CA SER A 167 18.91 16.12 2.17
C SER A 167 19.40 14.77 1.73
N LEU A 168 20.53 14.75 1.05
CA LEU A 168 21.25 13.51 0.73
C LEU A 168 21.84 12.88 1.99
N ASP A 169 22.19 13.71 2.97
CA ASP A 169 22.86 13.32 4.19
C ASP A 169 21.87 12.88 5.26
N TRP A 170 22.35 12.03 6.18
CA TRP A 170 21.63 11.58 7.34
C TRP A 170 22.51 11.69 8.61
N PRO A 171 21.92 11.80 9.82
CA PRO A 171 22.68 11.91 11.07
C PRO A 171 23.37 10.59 11.42
N GLU A 172 24.51 10.68 12.15
CA GLU A 172 25.25 9.50 12.61
C GLU A 172 24.41 8.54 13.45
N SER A 173 23.40 9.04 14.18
CA SER A 173 22.49 8.19 14.96
C SER A 173 21.72 7.19 14.11
N TRP A 174 21.57 7.44 12.79
CA TRP A 174 20.95 6.50 11.86
C TRP A 174 21.92 5.40 11.41
N ASP A 175 23.22 5.66 11.36
CA ASP A 175 24.21 4.64 10.99
C ASP A 175 24.04 3.38 11.84
N ASP A 176 24.04 3.54 13.16
CA ASP A 176 23.88 2.42 14.11
C ASP A 176 22.49 1.76 14.03
N ALA A 177 21.42 2.54 13.75
CA ALA A 177 20.07 1.99 13.66
C ALA A 177 19.87 1.16 12.38
N PHE A 178 20.39 1.63 11.25
CA PHE A 178 20.28 0.92 9.97
C PHE A 178 21.25 -0.29 9.93
N LEU A 179 22.47 -0.15 10.46
CA LEU A 179 23.35 -1.31 10.64
C LEU A 179 22.67 -2.39 11.49
N TYR A 180 22.04 -1.99 12.60
CA TYR A 180 21.30 -2.91 13.45
C TYR A 180 20.18 -3.66 12.68
N ALA A 181 19.45 -2.97 11.81
CA ALA A 181 18.45 -3.61 10.97
C ALA A 181 19.07 -4.61 9.98
N PHE A 182 20.15 -4.23 9.33
CA PHE A 182 20.84 -5.10 8.36
C PHE A 182 21.53 -6.31 9.03
N GLU A 183 22.10 -6.14 10.21
CA GLU A 183 22.68 -7.22 11.04
C GLU A 183 21.63 -8.25 11.48
N HIS A 184 20.36 -7.82 11.60
CA HIS A 184 19.22 -8.67 11.95
C HIS A 184 18.44 -9.16 10.73
N ASP A 185 19.05 -9.09 9.55
CA ASP A 185 18.46 -9.60 8.31
C ASP A 185 17.12 -8.92 7.91
N VAL A 186 16.95 -7.65 8.22
CA VAL A 186 15.75 -6.86 7.89
C VAL A 186 15.96 -6.09 6.60
N VAL A 187 15.03 -6.21 5.66
CA VAL A 187 15.01 -5.40 4.43
C VAL A 187 14.41 -4.04 4.71
N VAL A 188 15.17 -2.97 4.47
CA VAL A 188 14.64 -1.60 4.56
C VAL A 188 14.30 -1.10 3.17
N VAL A 189 13.04 -0.72 2.96
CA VAL A 189 12.51 -0.17 1.70
C VAL A 189 12.17 1.30 1.91
N ALA A 190 12.65 2.18 1.06
CA ALA A 190 12.39 3.61 1.18
C ALA A 190 11.92 4.25 -0.14
N ALA A 191 11.03 5.23 0.00
CA ALA A 191 10.56 6.06 -1.10
C ALA A 191 11.68 7.01 -1.58
N ALA A 192 11.85 7.15 -2.90
CA ALA A 192 12.86 8.04 -3.47
C ALA A 192 12.57 9.54 -3.23
N GLY A 193 11.33 9.91 -2.91
CA GLY A 193 10.87 11.29 -2.79
C GLY A 193 10.07 11.75 -3.99
N ASN A 194 9.40 12.90 -3.87
CA ASN A 194 8.48 13.43 -4.88
C ASN A 194 8.90 14.86 -5.26
N ARG A 195 9.11 15.15 -6.54
CA ARG A 195 9.47 16.49 -7.01
C ARG A 195 8.37 17.52 -6.74
N ALA A 196 7.11 17.13 -6.90
CA ALA A 196 5.99 18.01 -6.59
C ALA A 196 5.96 18.47 -5.13
N SER A 197 6.59 17.71 -4.21
CA SER A 197 6.76 18.08 -2.80
C SER A 197 8.11 18.77 -2.51
N GLY A 198 8.87 19.13 -3.55
CA GLY A 198 10.14 19.85 -3.42
C GLY A 198 11.38 18.95 -3.31
N THR A 199 11.25 17.62 -3.32
CA THR A 199 12.36 16.68 -3.29
C THR A 199 12.85 16.41 -4.73
N VAL A 200 13.78 17.19 -5.23
CA VAL A 200 14.27 17.08 -6.62
C VAL A 200 15.16 15.86 -6.80
N GLU A 201 16.05 15.61 -5.84
CA GLU A 201 16.94 14.45 -5.78
C GLU A 201 16.49 13.49 -4.70
N VAL A 202 16.92 12.23 -4.79
CA VAL A 202 16.64 11.24 -3.75
C VAL A 202 17.21 11.71 -2.42
N GLY A 203 16.39 11.70 -1.36
CA GLY A 203 16.77 12.12 -0.01
C GLY A 203 16.86 10.92 0.95
N ALA A 204 17.59 11.12 2.09
CA ALA A 204 17.66 10.09 3.12
C ALA A 204 16.25 9.78 3.70
N PRO A 205 15.95 8.50 4.04
CA PRO A 205 16.85 7.35 4.15
C PRO A 205 17.14 6.61 2.82
N ALA A 206 16.52 7.01 1.71
CA ALA A 206 16.71 6.35 0.41
C ALA A 206 18.13 6.52 -0.19
N THR A 207 18.97 7.37 0.40
CA THR A 207 20.39 7.51 0.05
C THR A 207 21.31 6.60 0.85
N ILE A 208 20.83 5.98 1.93
CA ILE A 208 21.63 5.10 2.78
C ILE A 208 21.98 3.82 2.01
N PRO A 209 23.28 3.47 1.89
CA PRO A 209 23.68 2.22 1.24
C PRO A 209 23.03 1.00 1.89
N GLY A 210 22.54 0.08 1.07
CA GLY A 210 21.81 -1.10 1.52
C GLY A 210 20.29 -0.94 1.63
N VAL A 211 19.78 0.29 1.56
CA VAL A 211 18.32 0.55 1.48
C VAL A 211 17.81 0.26 0.07
N LEU A 212 16.72 -0.49 -0.03
CA LEU A 212 16.03 -0.75 -1.29
C LEU A 212 15.18 0.49 -1.67
N THR A 213 15.79 1.37 -2.45
CA THR A 213 15.18 2.65 -2.85
C THR A 213 14.24 2.48 -4.03
N VAL A 214 13.02 3.02 -3.92
CA VAL A 214 11.94 2.84 -4.88
C VAL A 214 11.59 4.15 -5.57
N ALA A 215 11.76 4.20 -6.89
CA ALA A 215 11.27 5.27 -7.76
C ALA A 215 9.82 5.04 -8.19
N GLY A 216 9.18 6.09 -8.68
CA GLY A 216 7.80 6.07 -9.13
C GLY A 216 7.64 6.13 -10.65
N VAL A 217 6.67 5.37 -11.16
CA VAL A 217 6.24 5.41 -12.56
C VAL A 217 4.73 5.63 -12.66
N ASP A 218 4.31 6.18 -13.80
CA ASP A 218 2.91 6.27 -14.17
C ASP A 218 2.33 4.89 -14.57
N ARG A 219 1.07 4.86 -14.91
CA ARG A 219 0.39 3.63 -15.33
C ARG A 219 0.96 3.01 -16.61
N SER A 220 1.63 3.78 -17.46
CA SER A 220 2.29 3.28 -18.68
C SER A 220 3.68 2.69 -18.42
N GLY A 221 4.19 2.78 -17.19
CA GLY A 221 5.56 2.40 -16.82
C GLY A 221 6.59 3.49 -17.16
N SER A 222 6.14 4.68 -17.55
CA SER A 222 7.02 5.82 -17.78
C SER A 222 7.34 6.54 -16.47
N ALA A 223 8.55 7.10 -16.35
CA ALA A 223 8.94 7.82 -15.13
C ALA A 223 7.95 8.93 -14.79
N SER A 224 7.43 8.91 -13.58
CA SER A 224 6.59 9.98 -13.08
C SER A 224 7.46 11.21 -12.78
N PHE A 225 7.18 12.32 -13.45
CA PHE A 225 7.97 13.54 -13.25
C PHE A 225 7.67 14.16 -11.88
N ASP A 226 6.40 14.23 -11.50
CA ASP A 226 5.96 14.89 -10.27
C ASP A 226 6.03 13.96 -9.05
N ALA A 227 5.69 12.68 -9.25
CA ALA A 227 5.59 11.69 -8.19
C ALA A 227 6.85 10.84 -8.01
N SER A 228 8.02 11.29 -8.51
CA SER A 228 9.31 10.61 -8.28
C SER A 228 10.49 11.58 -8.35
N SER A 229 11.41 11.47 -7.40
CA SER A 229 12.76 12.02 -7.47
C SER A 229 13.67 11.13 -8.32
N GLN A 230 14.88 11.61 -8.61
CA GLN A 230 15.90 10.86 -9.38
C GLN A 230 17.20 10.79 -8.57
N GLY A 231 17.94 9.70 -8.72
CA GLY A 231 19.23 9.52 -8.07
C GLY A 231 19.86 8.16 -8.31
N ILE A 232 21.15 8.07 -8.09
CA ILE A 232 21.94 6.86 -8.36
C ILE A 232 21.63 5.71 -7.38
N THR A 233 20.97 5.99 -6.27
CA THR A 233 20.61 5.01 -5.25
C THR A 233 19.29 4.28 -5.56
N ILE A 234 18.55 4.71 -6.59
CA ILE A 234 17.33 4.02 -7.00
C ILE A 234 17.65 2.59 -7.38
N ALA A 235 17.01 1.64 -6.71
CA ALA A 235 17.19 0.21 -6.96
C ALA A 235 16.19 -0.32 -7.99
N VAL A 236 14.90 0.04 -7.85
CA VAL A 236 13.81 -0.37 -8.75
C VAL A 236 12.77 0.74 -8.87
N ALA A 237 11.87 0.59 -9.84
CA ALA A 237 10.72 1.47 -10.01
C ALA A 237 9.41 0.69 -9.91
N ALA A 238 8.40 1.33 -9.30
CA ALA A 238 7.07 0.76 -9.09
C ALA A 238 5.97 1.81 -9.34
N PRO A 239 4.71 1.40 -9.52
CA PRO A 239 3.59 2.33 -9.70
C PRO A 239 3.51 3.39 -8.61
N SER A 240 3.38 4.65 -9.01
CA SER A 240 3.30 5.80 -8.11
C SER A 240 2.16 6.77 -8.44
N GLU A 241 1.39 6.49 -9.48
CA GLU A 241 0.29 7.36 -9.90
C GLU A 241 -1.04 6.61 -9.95
N GLN A 242 -2.13 7.36 -9.77
CA GLN A 242 -3.48 6.80 -9.77
C GLN A 242 -3.64 5.61 -8.80
N LEU A 243 -2.91 5.65 -7.70
CA LEU A 243 -3.02 4.63 -6.66
C LEU A 243 -4.28 4.85 -5.82
N VAL A 244 -4.89 3.78 -5.35
CA VAL A 244 -6.04 3.85 -4.44
C VAL A 244 -5.69 3.22 -3.10
N GLY A 245 -6.02 3.92 -2.02
CA GLY A 245 -5.81 3.46 -0.65
C GLY A 245 -7.04 3.72 0.22
N VAL A 246 -7.04 3.18 1.44
CA VAL A 246 -8.11 3.37 2.42
C VAL A 246 -7.71 4.39 3.47
N THR A 247 -8.59 5.36 3.73
CA THR A 247 -8.38 6.38 4.78
C THR A 247 -8.71 5.84 6.18
N PRO A 248 -8.29 6.51 7.27
CA PRO A 248 -8.69 6.17 8.63
C PRO A 248 -10.20 6.05 8.85
N ALA A 249 -11.00 6.79 8.08
CA ALA A 249 -12.45 6.75 8.12
C ALA A 249 -13.07 5.59 7.33
N GLY A 250 -12.25 4.76 6.65
CA GLY A 250 -12.73 3.66 5.82
C GLY A 250 -13.22 4.09 4.44
N SER A 251 -12.97 5.34 4.04
CA SER A 251 -13.22 5.83 2.68
C SER A 251 -12.02 5.55 1.79
N TYR A 252 -12.20 5.63 0.48
CA TYR A 252 -11.12 5.44 -0.48
C TYR A 252 -10.69 6.77 -1.07
N VAL A 253 -9.40 6.92 -1.29
CA VAL A 253 -8.81 8.06 -1.99
C VAL A 253 -7.88 7.59 -3.09
N GLN A 254 -7.88 8.30 -4.20
CA GLN A 254 -6.87 8.15 -5.23
C GLN A 254 -5.73 9.13 -4.93
N TRP A 255 -4.50 8.66 -5.02
CA TRP A 255 -3.31 9.43 -4.67
C TRP A 255 -2.11 9.07 -5.51
N ALA A 256 -1.02 9.83 -5.39
CA ALA A 256 0.21 9.63 -6.12
C ALA A 256 1.43 9.95 -5.24
N GLY A 257 2.56 9.36 -5.58
CA GLY A 257 3.85 9.58 -4.93
C GLY A 257 4.65 8.28 -4.77
N THR A 258 5.95 8.40 -4.63
CA THR A 258 6.84 7.27 -4.27
C THR A 258 6.48 6.68 -2.91
N SER A 259 5.75 7.43 -2.09
CA SER A 259 5.14 6.93 -0.85
C SER A 259 4.15 5.76 -1.08
N GLY A 260 3.58 5.65 -2.29
CA GLY A 260 2.75 4.51 -2.69
C GLY A 260 3.54 3.42 -3.42
N ALA A 261 4.62 3.79 -4.11
CA ALA A 261 5.51 2.84 -4.76
C ALA A 261 6.29 1.99 -3.74
N ALA A 262 6.81 2.60 -2.68
CA ALA A 262 7.55 1.91 -1.62
C ALA A 262 6.75 0.79 -0.94
N PRO A 263 5.49 0.96 -0.50
CA PRO A 263 4.71 -0.12 0.09
C PRO A 263 4.38 -1.25 -0.91
N ILE A 264 4.23 -0.96 -2.21
CA ILE A 264 4.10 -2.00 -3.23
C ILE A 264 5.35 -2.88 -3.25
N VAL A 265 6.55 -2.28 -3.19
CA VAL A 265 7.82 -3.03 -3.14
C VAL A 265 8.02 -3.71 -1.79
N SER A 266 7.65 -3.08 -0.68
CA SER A 266 7.70 -3.71 0.66
C SER A 266 6.83 -4.98 0.71
N GLY A 267 5.64 -4.93 0.13
CA GLY A 267 4.77 -6.10 -0.02
C GLY A 267 5.34 -7.14 -0.98
N LEU A 268 6.02 -6.72 -2.07
CA LEU A 268 6.73 -7.63 -2.95
C LEU A 268 7.85 -8.39 -2.20
N VAL A 269 8.66 -7.68 -1.41
CA VAL A 269 9.67 -8.31 -0.54
C VAL A 269 9.02 -9.28 0.45
N ALA A 270 7.86 -8.93 1.00
CA ALA A 270 7.11 -9.83 1.88
C ALA A 270 6.64 -11.10 1.14
N LEU A 271 6.21 -10.99 -0.13
CA LEU A 271 5.91 -12.18 -0.94
C LEU A 271 7.15 -13.03 -1.19
N VAL A 272 8.29 -12.41 -1.53
CA VAL A 272 9.55 -13.11 -1.75
C VAL A 272 9.99 -13.87 -0.49
N ARG A 273 10.02 -13.21 0.68
CA ARG A 273 10.40 -13.84 1.95
C ARG A 273 9.42 -14.93 2.40
N SER A 274 8.14 -14.76 2.09
CA SER A 274 7.13 -15.80 2.37
C SER A 274 7.27 -17.03 1.47
N ALA A 275 7.63 -16.83 0.19
CA ALA A 275 7.87 -17.93 -0.74
C ALA A 275 9.20 -18.66 -0.45
N TRP A 276 10.18 -17.92 0.05
CA TRP A 276 11.55 -18.38 0.27
C TRP A 276 12.04 -17.97 1.67
N PRO A 277 11.56 -18.62 2.75
CA PRO A 277 11.85 -18.21 4.13
C PRO A 277 13.34 -18.28 4.52
N GLU A 278 14.15 -19.04 3.79
CA GLU A 278 15.59 -19.20 4.04
C GLU A 278 16.46 -18.12 3.38
N LEU A 279 15.85 -17.24 2.55
CA LEU A 279 16.63 -16.20 1.89
C LEU A 279 17.02 -15.10 2.89
N SER A 280 18.27 -14.66 2.76
CA SER A 280 18.75 -13.46 3.46
C SER A 280 18.08 -12.19 2.92
N ALA A 281 18.15 -11.09 3.68
CA ALA A 281 17.71 -9.77 3.23
C ALA A 281 18.43 -9.37 1.93
N ALA A 282 19.72 -9.64 1.82
CA ALA A 282 20.51 -9.38 0.62
C ALA A 282 19.98 -10.16 -0.60
N ASP A 283 19.71 -11.45 -0.44
CA ASP A 283 19.18 -12.29 -1.51
C ASP A 283 17.75 -11.90 -1.89
N ALA A 284 16.94 -11.47 -0.94
CA ALA A 284 15.59 -10.96 -1.21
C ALA A 284 15.64 -9.66 -2.03
N ILE A 285 16.56 -8.74 -1.72
CA ILE A 285 16.80 -7.52 -2.51
C ILE A 285 17.30 -7.89 -3.91
N GLU A 286 18.28 -8.81 -4.00
CA GLU A 286 18.83 -9.27 -5.28
C GLU A 286 17.71 -9.86 -6.18
N ARG A 287 16.80 -10.65 -5.63
CA ARG A 287 15.66 -11.18 -6.41
C ARG A 287 14.78 -10.08 -6.97
N VAL A 288 14.43 -9.09 -6.16
CA VAL A 288 13.58 -7.97 -6.61
C VAL A 288 14.27 -7.17 -7.72
N THR A 289 15.59 -6.96 -7.61
CA THR A 289 16.36 -6.19 -8.62
C THR A 289 16.68 -7.01 -9.86
N ALA A 290 17.10 -8.25 -9.72
CA ALA A 290 17.48 -9.12 -10.85
C ALA A 290 16.29 -9.55 -11.71
N THR A 291 15.07 -9.58 -11.16
CA THR A 291 13.84 -9.92 -11.91
C THR A 291 13.11 -8.69 -12.44
N ALA A 292 13.59 -7.48 -12.12
CA ALA A 292 12.99 -6.26 -12.62
C ALA A 292 13.10 -6.16 -14.15
N LYS A 293 12.05 -5.70 -14.79
CA LYS A 293 12.02 -5.49 -16.24
C LYS A 293 12.78 -4.23 -16.59
N GLN A 294 13.94 -4.39 -17.22
CA GLN A 294 14.78 -3.28 -17.65
C GLN A 294 14.03 -2.29 -18.53
N VAL A 295 14.21 -0.99 -18.26
CA VAL A 295 13.67 0.11 -19.07
C VAL A 295 14.83 0.89 -19.69
N GLY A 296 14.85 0.97 -21.03
CA GLY A 296 15.93 1.60 -21.78
C GLY A 296 17.17 0.72 -21.92
N ASP A 297 18.29 1.34 -22.31
CA ASP A 297 19.52 0.63 -22.69
C ASP A 297 20.48 0.41 -21.50
N SER A 298 20.23 1.02 -20.35
CA SER A 298 21.10 0.92 -19.16
C SER A 298 20.59 -0.14 -18.20
N ALA A 299 21.46 -1.04 -17.76
CA ALA A 299 21.16 -2.03 -16.73
C ALA A 299 20.92 -1.40 -15.34
N GLN A 300 21.41 -0.18 -15.12
CA GLN A 300 21.17 0.61 -13.92
C GLN A 300 20.87 2.05 -14.34
N SER A 301 19.71 2.55 -13.97
CA SER A 301 19.24 3.88 -14.35
C SER A 301 19.02 4.75 -13.10
N PRO A 302 19.42 6.05 -13.12
CA PRO A 302 19.10 6.97 -12.03
C PRO A 302 17.61 7.30 -11.93
N ILE A 303 16.79 6.76 -12.83
CA ILE A 303 15.34 6.98 -12.91
C ILE A 303 14.57 5.70 -12.53
N TYR A 304 15.01 4.55 -13.06
CA TYR A 304 14.29 3.28 -12.93
C TYR A 304 15.05 2.24 -12.08
N GLY A 305 16.31 2.53 -11.68
CA GLY A 305 17.17 1.51 -11.09
C GLY A 305 17.42 0.36 -12.06
N ALA A 306 17.25 -0.87 -11.60
CA ALA A 306 17.30 -2.08 -12.43
C ALA A 306 16.11 -2.18 -13.40
N GLY A 307 14.99 -1.51 -13.12
CA GLY A 307 13.81 -1.53 -13.96
C GLY A 307 12.49 -1.53 -13.19
N LEU A 308 11.41 -1.87 -13.90
CA LEU A 308 10.09 -2.04 -13.31
C LEU A 308 10.00 -3.39 -12.57
N ILE A 309 9.45 -3.38 -11.37
CA ILE A 309 9.24 -4.62 -10.60
C ILE A 309 8.39 -5.64 -11.37
N ASP A 310 8.64 -6.92 -11.14
CA ASP A 310 7.81 -8.04 -11.59
C ASP A 310 7.59 -9.02 -10.42
N ALA A 311 6.38 -9.05 -9.89
CA ALA A 311 6.07 -9.86 -8.72
C ALA A 311 6.05 -11.37 -9.03
N ALA A 312 5.61 -11.75 -10.22
CA ALA A 312 5.56 -13.15 -10.62
C ALA A 312 6.97 -13.73 -10.72
N ASP A 313 7.86 -13.02 -11.42
CA ASP A 313 9.25 -13.46 -11.60
C ASP A 313 10.04 -13.37 -10.27
N ALA A 314 9.85 -12.33 -9.46
CA ALA A 314 10.52 -12.22 -8.16
C ALA A 314 10.21 -13.39 -7.23
N VAL A 315 8.98 -13.91 -7.26
CA VAL A 315 8.58 -15.06 -6.43
C VAL A 315 9.04 -16.40 -7.01
N THR A 316 9.09 -16.56 -8.35
CA THR A 316 9.26 -17.88 -8.99
C THR A 316 10.59 -18.12 -9.69
N ALA A 317 11.26 -17.06 -10.18
CA ALA A 317 12.50 -17.20 -10.95
C ALA A 317 13.65 -17.80 -10.10
N SER A 318 14.60 -18.42 -10.78
CA SER A 318 15.86 -18.85 -10.17
C SER A 318 16.85 -17.68 -10.24
N VAL A 319 17.21 -17.12 -9.11
CA VAL A 319 18.17 -16.01 -8.97
C VAL A 319 19.37 -16.48 -8.14
N GLY A 320 20.57 -16.07 -8.53
CA GLY A 320 21.80 -16.35 -7.76
C GLY A 320 21.84 -15.53 -6.46
N PRO A 321 22.79 -15.84 -5.57
CA PRO A 321 22.98 -15.08 -4.34
C PRO A 321 23.46 -13.65 -4.63
N ALA A 322 23.14 -12.73 -3.71
CA ALA A 322 23.62 -11.36 -3.74
C ALA A 322 25.17 -11.31 -3.65
N ALA A 323 25.76 -10.36 -4.35
CA ALA A 323 27.22 -10.18 -4.34
C ALA A 323 27.72 -9.48 -3.07
N THR A 324 26.88 -8.63 -2.46
CA THR A 324 27.19 -7.85 -1.24
C THR A 324 25.93 -7.77 -0.37
N THR A 325 26.14 -7.62 0.94
CA THR A 325 25.04 -7.43 1.89
C THR A 325 24.77 -5.93 2.14
N PRO A 326 23.55 -5.55 2.55
CA PRO A 326 23.26 -4.19 3.00
C PRO A 326 24.19 -3.72 4.14
N GLN A 327 24.52 -4.61 5.06
CA GLN A 327 25.45 -4.33 6.16
C GLN A 327 26.84 -3.97 5.65
N GLU A 328 27.40 -4.75 4.71
CA GLU A 328 28.72 -4.47 4.10
C GLU A 328 28.69 -3.11 3.40
N GLN A 329 27.67 -2.83 2.60
CA GLN A 329 27.53 -1.57 1.87
C GLN A 329 27.56 -0.36 2.79
N LEU A 330 26.77 -0.38 3.88
CA LEU A 330 26.73 0.72 4.84
C LEU A 330 28.01 0.82 5.67
N SER A 331 28.57 -0.29 6.12
CA SER A 331 29.82 -0.33 6.89
C SER A 331 31.01 0.22 6.11
N ASP A 332 31.10 -0.12 4.82
CA ASP A 332 32.12 0.38 3.90
C ASP A 332 31.97 1.89 3.70
N TRP A 333 30.73 2.36 3.50
CA TRP A 333 30.44 3.78 3.35
C TRP A 333 30.83 4.58 4.63
N ILE A 334 30.43 4.11 5.81
CA ILE A 334 30.79 4.72 7.11
C ILE A 334 32.32 4.77 7.25
N THR A 335 33.01 3.70 6.90
CA THR A 335 34.47 3.63 6.99
C THR A 335 35.16 4.63 6.08
N LEU A 336 34.62 4.86 4.88
CA LEU A 336 35.22 5.76 3.90
C LEU A 336 34.90 7.24 4.17
N TYR A 337 33.67 7.53 4.56
CA TYR A 337 33.19 8.92 4.58
C TYR A 337 33.10 9.50 5.97
N ARG A 338 32.57 8.77 6.99
CA ARG A 338 32.48 9.30 8.37
C ARG A 338 33.83 9.48 9.05
N ARG A 339 34.82 8.61 8.74
CA ARG A 339 36.19 8.76 9.29
C ARG A 339 36.93 9.93 8.65
N ALA A 340 36.63 10.28 7.41
CA ALA A 340 37.23 11.45 6.75
C ALA A 340 36.77 12.76 7.39
N GLU A 341 35.54 12.81 7.89
CA GLU A 341 35.00 13.98 8.62
C GLU A 341 35.61 14.17 10.00
N GLN A 342 36.12 13.11 10.64
CA GLN A 342 36.77 13.14 11.97
C GLN A 342 38.23 13.54 11.95
N ALA A 343 38.87 13.62 10.79
CA ALA A 343 40.24 14.14 10.67
C ALA A 343 40.15 15.68 10.70
N PRO A 344 40.62 16.38 11.75
CA PRO A 344 40.59 17.84 11.76
C PRO A 344 41.44 18.33 10.61
N ASP A 345 40.83 19.04 9.65
CA ASP A 345 41.54 19.82 8.68
C ASP A 345 42.23 21.00 9.43
N PRO A 346 43.57 20.99 9.52
CA PRO A 346 44.29 22.00 10.31
C PRO A 346 44.12 23.42 9.75
N ASP A 347 43.50 23.62 8.59
CA ASP A 347 43.43 24.91 7.89
C ASP A 347 41.99 25.43 7.68
N GLN A 348 40.94 24.73 8.08
CA GLN A 348 39.57 25.25 7.95
C GLN A 348 39.10 25.81 9.30
N GLY A 349 39.06 27.15 9.38
CA GLY A 349 38.27 27.82 10.40
C GLY A 349 36.84 27.33 10.36
N SER A 350 36.25 27.04 11.53
CA SER A 350 34.94 26.46 11.78
C SER A 350 33.88 26.92 10.76
N VAL A 351 33.64 26.14 9.74
CA VAL A 351 32.47 26.28 8.89
C VAL A 351 31.32 25.66 9.71
N GLN A 352 30.43 26.51 10.17
CA GLN A 352 29.21 26.07 10.82
C GLN A 352 28.44 25.21 9.82
N PRO A 353 28.05 23.97 10.14
CA PRO A 353 27.26 23.16 9.23
C PRO A 353 26.00 23.93 8.84
N PRO A 354 25.55 23.81 7.58
CA PRO A 354 24.31 24.44 7.16
C PRO A 354 23.17 23.96 8.08
N PRO A 355 22.22 24.83 8.43
CA PRO A 355 21.12 24.46 9.28
C PRO A 355 20.40 23.25 8.69
N THR A 356 20.23 22.22 9.50
CA THR A 356 19.44 21.04 9.15
C THR A 356 18.06 21.52 8.72
N GLN A 357 17.68 21.27 7.48
CA GLN A 357 16.32 21.57 7.05
C GLN A 357 15.40 20.51 7.65
N ASP A 358 14.32 20.98 8.28
CA ASP A 358 13.30 20.08 8.77
C ASP A 358 12.77 19.18 7.62
N PRO A 359 12.52 17.89 7.89
CA PRO A 359 11.94 17.01 6.88
C PRO A 359 10.63 17.60 6.36
N LEU A 360 10.47 17.62 5.05
CA LEU A 360 9.15 17.94 4.50
C LEU A 360 8.15 16.89 4.97
N PRO A 361 6.93 17.30 5.31
CA PRO A 361 5.86 16.36 5.56
C PRO A 361 5.70 15.43 4.33
N PRO A 362 5.26 14.18 4.54
CA PRO A 362 4.96 13.28 3.44
C PRO A 362 4.02 13.97 2.46
N ALA A 363 4.20 13.70 1.17
CA ALA A 363 3.34 14.27 0.15
C ALA A 363 1.88 14.01 0.52
N ILE A 364 1.14 15.08 0.78
CA ILE A 364 -0.29 14.96 1.06
C ILE A 364 -0.92 14.35 -0.20
N PRO A 365 -1.65 13.24 -0.08
CA PRO A 365 -2.36 12.69 -1.22
C PRO A 365 -3.26 13.77 -1.80
N GLN A 366 -2.88 14.35 -2.94
CA GLN A 366 -3.78 15.18 -3.72
C GLN A 366 -4.74 14.24 -4.44
N GLY A 367 -5.74 13.74 -3.72
CA GLY A 367 -6.68 12.80 -4.27
C GLY A 367 -8.09 13.37 -4.24
N GLU A 368 -8.78 13.25 -5.36
CA GLU A 368 -10.22 13.37 -5.35
C GLU A 368 -10.80 12.18 -4.57
N ALA A 369 -11.70 12.46 -3.64
CA ALA A 369 -12.45 11.41 -2.95
C ALA A 369 -13.15 10.55 -4.01
N VAL A 370 -12.81 9.26 -4.07
CA VAL A 370 -13.51 8.33 -4.95
C VAL A 370 -14.87 8.06 -4.33
N GLU A 371 -15.88 8.80 -4.74
CA GLU A 371 -17.25 8.39 -4.50
C GLU A 371 -17.49 7.09 -5.27
N VAL A 372 -17.42 5.97 -4.56
CA VAL A 372 -17.96 4.70 -5.08
C VAL A 372 -19.48 4.88 -5.16
N ARG A 373 -19.95 5.43 -6.27
CA ARG A 373 -21.38 5.45 -6.56
C ARG A 373 -21.80 4.01 -6.77
N ALA A 374 -22.57 3.48 -5.81
CA ALA A 374 -23.29 2.24 -6.04
C ALA A 374 -24.04 2.41 -7.38
N ASN A 375 -23.79 1.51 -8.32
CA ASN A 375 -24.49 1.56 -9.61
C ASN A 375 -26.00 1.44 -9.31
N PRO A 376 -26.82 2.44 -9.62
CA PRO A 376 -28.26 2.43 -9.26
C PRO A 376 -29.02 1.28 -9.93
N PHE A 377 -28.42 0.60 -10.91
CA PHE A 377 -28.98 -0.55 -11.61
C PHE A 377 -28.49 -1.91 -11.05
N LEU A 378 -27.57 -1.91 -10.06
CA LEU A 378 -27.10 -3.14 -9.41
C LEU A 378 -27.75 -3.27 -8.03
N PRO A 379 -28.40 -4.40 -7.73
CA PRO A 379 -29.05 -4.60 -6.45
C PRO A 379 -27.99 -4.78 -5.35
N THR A 380 -27.77 -3.72 -4.56
CA THR A 380 -27.15 -3.87 -3.24
C THR A 380 -28.15 -4.57 -2.31
N PRO A 381 -27.71 -5.20 -1.19
CA PRO A 381 -28.65 -5.73 -0.19
C PRO A 381 -29.73 -4.72 0.22
N ASP A 382 -29.39 -3.44 0.30
CA ASP A 382 -30.31 -2.37 0.66
C ASP A 382 -31.27 -2.02 -0.48
N THR A 383 -30.81 -1.95 -1.74
CA THR A 383 -31.68 -1.78 -2.89
C THR A 383 -32.57 -2.99 -3.16
N LEU A 384 -32.14 -4.20 -2.82
CA LEU A 384 -32.97 -5.39 -2.84
C LEU A 384 -34.05 -5.36 -1.75
N LEU A 385 -33.69 -5.05 -0.51
CA LEU A 385 -34.59 -5.06 0.64
C LEU A 385 -35.57 -3.88 0.62
N TYR A 386 -35.10 -2.67 0.32
CA TYR A 386 -35.88 -1.44 0.45
C TYR A 386 -36.41 -0.90 -0.90
N GLY A 387 -35.92 -1.39 -2.02
CA GLY A 387 -36.35 -0.98 -3.35
C GLY A 387 -37.01 -2.11 -4.16
N SER A 388 -36.23 -3.12 -4.55
CA SER A 388 -36.69 -4.14 -5.50
C SER A 388 -37.73 -5.09 -4.93
N LEU A 389 -37.60 -5.49 -3.65
CA LEU A 389 -38.53 -6.41 -3.00
C LEU A 389 -39.92 -5.73 -2.74
N PRO A 390 -40.00 -4.51 -2.20
CA PRO A 390 -41.28 -3.80 -2.08
C PRO A 390 -41.95 -3.56 -3.41
N LEU A 391 -41.19 -3.19 -4.45
CA LEU A 391 -41.72 -2.97 -5.79
C LEU A 391 -42.26 -4.28 -6.41
N ALA A 392 -41.57 -5.38 -6.25
CA ALA A 392 -42.02 -6.70 -6.73
C ALA A 392 -43.29 -7.14 -5.99
N LEU A 393 -43.39 -6.91 -4.69
CA LEU A 393 -44.58 -7.20 -3.89
C LEU A 393 -45.76 -6.31 -4.31
N LEU A 394 -45.55 -5.04 -4.57
CA LEU A 394 -46.57 -4.11 -5.06
C LEU A 394 -47.11 -4.52 -6.45
N LEU A 395 -46.20 -4.88 -7.36
CA LEU A 395 -46.58 -5.34 -8.70
C LEU A 395 -47.31 -6.69 -8.65
N GLY A 396 -46.85 -7.60 -7.80
CA GLY A 396 -47.49 -8.90 -7.57
C GLY A 396 -48.87 -8.79 -6.98
N THR A 397 -49.04 -7.98 -5.93
CA THR A 397 -50.37 -7.72 -5.33
C THR A 397 -51.32 -6.98 -6.29
N GLY A 398 -50.80 -5.97 -7.02
CA GLY A 398 -51.58 -5.28 -8.05
C GLY A 398 -52.08 -6.23 -9.14
N THR A 399 -51.25 -7.15 -9.59
CA THR A 399 -51.62 -8.17 -10.59
C THR A 399 -52.68 -9.13 -10.07
N LEU A 400 -52.56 -9.58 -8.82
CA LEU A 400 -53.53 -10.47 -8.19
C LEU A 400 -54.88 -9.78 -8.00
N VAL A 401 -54.92 -8.51 -7.58
CA VAL A 401 -56.14 -7.71 -7.47
C VAL A 401 -56.78 -7.53 -8.83
N TRP A 402 -56.01 -7.20 -9.88
CA TRP A 402 -56.50 -7.04 -11.25
C TRP A 402 -57.11 -8.33 -11.80
N LEU A 403 -56.44 -9.48 -11.60
CA LEU A 403 -57.00 -10.79 -12.00
C LEU A 403 -58.26 -11.14 -11.22
N GLY A 404 -58.31 -10.79 -9.91
CA GLY A 404 -59.50 -10.95 -9.10
C GLY A 404 -60.70 -10.13 -9.59
N VAL A 405 -60.45 -8.86 -9.94
CA VAL A 405 -61.48 -7.97 -10.51
C VAL A 405 -62.01 -8.49 -11.88
N ILE A 406 -61.07 -8.96 -12.75
CA ILE A 406 -61.50 -9.56 -14.03
C ILE A 406 -62.27 -10.84 -13.78
N GLY A 407 -61.87 -11.68 -12.85
CA GLY A 407 -62.60 -12.91 -12.47
C GLY A 407 -64.02 -12.60 -11.95
N ALA A 408 -64.11 -11.66 -11.03
CA ALA A 408 -65.41 -11.21 -10.48
C ALA A 408 -66.31 -10.63 -11.58
N THR A 409 -65.79 -9.72 -12.40
CA THR A 409 -66.59 -9.12 -13.51
C THR A 409 -67.05 -10.15 -14.52
N ARG A 410 -66.26 -11.14 -14.85
CA ARG A 410 -66.67 -12.26 -15.71
C ARG A 410 -67.70 -13.15 -15.02
N HIS A 411 -67.61 -13.38 -13.74
CA HIS A 411 -68.59 -14.14 -12.97
C HIS A 411 -69.94 -13.42 -12.94
N PHE A 412 -69.96 -12.14 -12.57
CA PHE A 412 -71.15 -11.31 -12.54
C PHE A 412 -71.86 -11.24 -13.92
N LYS A 413 -71.10 -11.07 -15.02
CA LYS A 413 -71.66 -11.07 -16.37
C LYS A 413 -72.29 -12.42 -16.75
N ARG A 414 -71.80 -13.55 -16.20
CA ARG A 414 -72.39 -14.88 -16.40
C ARG A 414 -73.68 -15.08 -15.58
N VAL A 415 -73.73 -14.54 -14.38
CA VAL A 415 -74.90 -14.63 -13.50
C VAL A 415 -76.06 -13.76 -14.02
N LEU A 416 -75.77 -12.57 -14.58
CA LEU A 416 -76.78 -11.67 -15.15
C LEU A 416 -77.31 -12.08 -16.53
N ARG A 417 -76.73 -13.13 -17.16
CA ARG A 417 -77.20 -13.68 -18.44
C ARG A 417 -77.98 -15.00 -18.28
N ARG A 418 -78.19 -15.44 -17.04
CA ARG A 418 -79.12 -16.52 -16.65
C ARG A 418 -80.37 -15.92 -16.00
#